data_925417488309034b29b8ef2abbf0d368
#
_entry.id   925417488309034b29b8ef2abbf0d368
#
_cell.length_a   1.000
_cell.length_b   1.000
_cell.length_c   1.000
_cell.angle_alpha   90.00
_cell.angle_beta   90.00
_cell.angle_gamma   90.00
#
_symmetry.space_group_name_H-M   'P 1'
#
loop_
_entity.id
_entity.type
_entity.pdbx_description
1 polymer ?
#
loop_
_entity_poly.entity_id
_entity_poly.type
_entity_poly.pdbx_seq_one_letter_code
_entity_poly.pdbx_strand_id
1 'polypeptide(L)'
;MAETKYIFVTGGVASSLGKGIISSSIGKLLQARGYNITIQKFDPYINVDPGTLNPYEHGECYVTADGQETDLDLGHYERFTGIKTTRHNNFTTGRIYKNVIEKERRGDYLGKTIQVVPHITDEIKRDILYLGNKYHFDFVITEIGGTVGDIEGLPFLEAIRQLKWELGKNALCIHLTYVPFLSAAQELKTKPTQHSVKELQSLGIQPDILVLRAEHDLNAGIRKKVANFCNVDPEAVVQSIDQPTIYEVPLRMQEQGLDSTILRKMGIEPGETPGLGPWRAFLERRHKATTVVNVGLVGKYDLQDAYKSILESLSQAGTYNNRKVKTHFINSEYITPDNVEEKLKGMQGIVICPGFGQRGIEGKITAAKYCREHDIPTFGICLGMQMMVVEFARNVLGYKDADSIEMNEKTTHNVIDLMEEQKNITNMGGTMRLGAYECVLKEGSKVRAIYGTDVIEERHRHRYEFNNDYRDEFEKAGMMCDGVNPETNLVEIVEIPKLKWYVGTQFHPEYSSTVLKPHPLFLDFIKTIVENTPQDDKK
;
A
#
# COMPACT_ATOMS: atom_id res chain seq x y z
N MET A 1 6.36 -31.70 -10.00
CA MET A 1 6.25 -30.46 -9.20
C MET A 1 5.11 -30.65 -8.22
N ALA A 2 5.20 -30.13 -7.00
CA ALA A 2 4.09 -30.15 -6.06
C ALA A 2 2.93 -29.32 -6.63
N GLU A 3 1.70 -29.73 -6.35
CA GLU A 3 0.51 -29.03 -6.81
C GLU A 3 0.30 -27.76 -5.95
N THR A 4 0.02 -26.60 -6.61
CA THR A 4 -0.22 -25.33 -5.92
C THR A 4 -1.40 -25.43 -4.95
N LYS A 5 -1.25 -24.85 -3.77
CA LYS A 5 -2.28 -24.80 -2.73
C LYS A 5 -2.88 -23.39 -2.65
N TYR A 6 -4.18 -23.33 -2.44
CA TYR A 6 -4.97 -22.09 -2.44
C TYR A 6 -5.58 -21.83 -1.07
N ILE A 7 -5.34 -20.64 -0.52
CA ILE A 7 -5.88 -20.20 0.77
C ILE A 7 -6.82 -19.03 0.50
N PHE A 8 -8.09 -19.20 0.75
CA PHE A 8 -9.11 -18.16 0.63
C PHE A 8 -9.29 -17.48 1.98
N VAL A 9 -9.14 -16.15 2.02
CA VAL A 9 -9.34 -15.33 3.22
C VAL A 9 -10.60 -14.51 3.02
N THR A 10 -11.64 -14.82 3.78
CA THR A 10 -12.93 -14.13 3.77
C THR A 10 -13.15 -13.39 5.08
N GLY A 11 -14.05 -12.42 5.13
CA GLY A 11 -14.37 -11.70 6.36
C GLY A 11 -15.86 -11.45 6.51
N GLY A 12 -16.31 -11.35 7.73
CA GLY A 12 -17.69 -11.07 8.05
C GLY A 12 -17.84 -10.19 9.29
N VAL A 13 -19.09 -9.82 9.61
CA VAL A 13 -19.50 -8.91 10.69
C VAL A 13 -19.29 -7.43 10.34
N ALA A 14 -18.09 -7.01 9.95
CA ALA A 14 -17.77 -5.63 9.62
C ALA A 14 -16.62 -5.55 8.61
N SER A 15 -16.49 -4.42 7.94
CA SER A 15 -15.33 -4.05 7.16
C SER A 15 -14.13 -3.74 8.07
N SER A 16 -12.94 -3.60 7.49
CA SER A 16 -11.71 -3.18 8.20
C SER A 16 -11.29 -4.05 9.39
N LEU A 17 -11.65 -5.33 9.40
CA LEU A 17 -11.21 -6.29 10.43
C LEU A 17 -9.74 -6.69 10.31
N GLY A 18 -9.05 -6.27 9.23
CA GLY A 18 -7.64 -6.55 9.00
C GLY A 18 -7.37 -7.82 8.19
N LYS A 19 -8.24 -8.17 7.23
CA LYS A 19 -8.00 -9.28 6.28
C LYS A 19 -6.64 -9.16 5.59
N GLY A 20 -6.29 -7.96 5.09
CA GLY A 20 -5.01 -7.69 4.43
C GLY A 20 -3.81 -7.98 5.32
N ILE A 21 -3.89 -7.62 6.60
CA ILE A 21 -2.83 -7.88 7.59
C ILE A 21 -2.71 -9.38 7.90
N ILE A 22 -3.84 -10.08 8.02
CA ILE A 22 -3.85 -11.54 8.23
C ILE A 22 -3.30 -12.26 6.99
N SER A 23 -3.73 -11.88 5.79
CA SER A 23 -3.22 -12.43 4.52
C SER A 23 -1.71 -12.23 4.38
N SER A 24 -1.23 -11.01 4.68
CA SER A 24 0.20 -10.68 4.70
C SER A 24 0.97 -11.48 5.74
N SER A 25 0.39 -11.68 6.93
CA SER A 25 0.99 -12.46 8.01
C SER A 25 1.11 -13.93 7.63
N ILE A 26 0.06 -14.52 7.05
CA ILE A 26 0.09 -15.91 6.51
C ILE A 26 1.19 -16.04 5.46
N GLY A 27 1.25 -15.10 4.51
CA GLY A 27 2.29 -15.06 3.49
C GLY A 27 3.69 -15.03 4.10
N LYS A 28 3.91 -14.15 5.09
CA LYS A 28 5.19 -14.05 5.79
C LYS A 28 5.58 -15.33 6.55
N LEU A 29 4.63 -15.96 7.20
CA LEU A 29 4.86 -17.19 7.94
C LEU A 29 5.18 -18.38 7.01
N LEU A 30 4.47 -18.51 5.89
CA LEU A 30 4.75 -19.55 4.90
C LEU A 30 6.09 -19.32 4.20
N GLN A 31 6.47 -18.07 3.90
CA GLN A 31 7.82 -17.75 3.41
C GLN A 31 8.91 -18.15 4.41
N ALA A 32 8.70 -17.90 5.70
CA ALA A 32 9.67 -18.29 6.73
C ALA A 32 9.88 -19.81 6.78
N ARG A 33 8.89 -20.60 6.34
CA ARG A 33 8.99 -22.05 6.17
C ARG A 33 9.63 -22.49 4.86
N GLY A 34 10.05 -21.53 4.01
CA GLY A 34 10.71 -21.81 2.74
C GLY A 34 9.76 -21.98 1.55
N TYR A 35 8.47 -21.71 1.69
CA TYR A 35 7.52 -21.81 0.58
C TYR A 35 7.54 -20.56 -0.30
N ASN A 36 7.42 -20.78 -1.61
CA ASN A 36 7.22 -19.74 -2.58
C ASN A 36 5.73 -19.37 -2.63
N ILE A 37 5.40 -18.12 -2.31
CA ILE A 37 4.01 -17.68 -2.16
C ILE A 37 3.70 -16.45 -2.99
N THR A 38 2.41 -16.24 -3.26
CA THR A 38 1.90 -14.94 -3.70
C THR A 38 0.56 -14.65 -3.03
N ILE A 39 0.16 -13.37 -3.02
CA ILE A 39 -1.10 -12.92 -2.41
C ILE A 39 -1.89 -12.17 -3.47
N GLN A 40 -3.19 -12.48 -3.59
CA GLN A 40 -4.14 -11.81 -4.50
C GLN A 40 -5.26 -11.16 -3.70
N LYS A 41 -5.84 -10.10 -4.26
CA LYS A 41 -7.06 -9.46 -3.74
C LYS A 41 -8.15 -9.38 -4.80
N PHE A 42 -9.37 -9.69 -4.39
CA PHE A 42 -10.58 -9.54 -5.19
C PHE A 42 -11.51 -8.56 -4.49
N ASP A 43 -11.74 -7.41 -5.14
CA ASP A 43 -12.57 -6.33 -4.59
C ASP A 43 -13.96 -6.32 -5.22
N PRO A 44 -15.06 -6.27 -4.41
CA PRO A 44 -16.41 -6.43 -4.92
C PRO A 44 -17.01 -5.19 -5.57
N TYR A 45 -16.32 -4.05 -5.60
CA TYR A 45 -16.84 -2.84 -6.23
C TYR A 45 -16.81 -2.91 -7.78
N ILE A 46 -17.72 -2.13 -8.40
CA ILE A 46 -17.96 -2.10 -9.87
C ILE A 46 -16.91 -1.27 -10.62
N ASN A 47 -16.08 -0.49 -9.95
CA ASN A 47 -14.97 0.23 -10.61
C ASN A 47 -14.02 -0.77 -11.27
N VAL A 48 -13.54 -0.45 -12.47
CA VAL A 48 -12.58 -1.32 -13.19
C VAL A 48 -11.25 -1.42 -12.45
N ASP A 49 -10.83 -0.31 -11.87
CA ASP A 49 -9.68 -0.17 -10.98
C ASP A 49 -9.93 0.99 -9.99
N PRO A 50 -9.10 1.16 -8.95
CA PRO A 50 -9.26 2.22 -7.96
C PRO A 50 -8.66 3.56 -8.38
N GLY A 51 -8.13 3.71 -9.60
CA GLY A 51 -7.39 4.91 -10.03
C GLY A 51 -8.18 6.21 -9.98
N THR A 52 -9.50 6.13 -10.12
CA THR A 52 -10.41 7.29 -10.06
C THR A 52 -11.17 7.40 -8.73
N LEU A 53 -10.92 6.49 -7.78
CA LEU A 53 -11.61 6.49 -6.49
C LEU A 53 -11.12 7.63 -5.59
N ASN A 54 -12.03 8.10 -4.73
CA ASN A 54 -11.70 9.13 -3.75
C ASN A 54 -10.87 8.53 -2.61
N PRO A 55 -9.65 9.09 -2.33
CA PRO A 55 -8.82 8.61 -1.22
C PRO A 55 -9.47 8.69 0.17
N TYR A 56 -10.48 9.54 0.36
CA TYR A 56 -11.26 9.57 1.61
C TYR A 56 -12.12 8.34 1.82
N GLU A 57 -12.53 7.65 0.76
CA GLU A 57 -13.39 6.47 0.84
C GLU A 57 -12.61 5.15 0.78
N HIS A 58 -11.51 5.12 -0.01
CA HIS A 58 -10.78 3.90 -0.35
C HIS A 58 -9.30 3.90 0.09
N GLY A 59 -8.82 5.01 0.65
CA GLY A 59 -7.40 5.17 0.96
C GLY A 59 -6.53 5.43 -0.29
N GLU A 60 -5.23 5.20 -0.18
CA GLU A 60 -4.30 5.39 -1.29
C GLU A 60 -4.54 4.39 -2.43
N CYS A 61 -4.37 4.84 -3.65
CA CYS A 61 -4.26 3.95 -4.80
C CYS A 61 -2.82 3.47 -4.91
N TYR A 62 -2.61 2.17 -4.70
CA TYR A 62 -1.30 1.53 -4.81
C TYR A 62 -1.01 1.11 -6.24
N VAL A 63 0.23 1.25 -6.72
CA VAL A 63 0.60 0.90 -8.09
C VAL A 63 1.59 -0.26 -8.10
N THR A 64 1.28 -1.31 -8.87
CA THR A 64 2.18 -2.46 -9.07
C THR A 64 3.35 -2.10 -9.98
N ALA A 65 4.41 -2.92 -9.98
CA ALA A 65 5.57 -2.70 -10.85
C ALA A 65 5.21 -2.69 -12.34
N ASP A 66 4.21 -3.48 -12.76
CA ASP A 66 3.74 -3.55 -14.15
C ASP A 66 2.61 -2.57 -14.49
N GLY A 67 2.39 -1.56 -13.64
CA GLY A 67 1.55 -0.40 -13.92
C GLY A 67 0.05 -0.59 -13.69
N GLN A 68 -0.36 -1.50 -12.83
CA GLN A 68 -1.76 -1.61 -12.43
C GLN A 68 -2.05 -0.74 -11.21
N GLU A 69 -3.06 0.10 -11.30
CA GLU A 69 -3.67 0.77 -10.15
C GLU A 69 -4.47 -0.25 -9.33
N THR A 70 -4.23 -0.32 -8.02
CA THR A 70 -4.74 -1.37 -7.15
C THR A 70 -5.14 -0.81 -5.78
N ASP A 71 -5.81 -1.64 -5.00
CA ASP A 71 -6.15 -1.36 -3.61
C ASP A 71 -4.90 -1.26 -2.70
N LEU A 72 -5.00 -0.49 -1.63
CA LEU A 72 -3.93 -0.24 -0.66
C LEU A 72 -3.40 -1.52 0.03
N ASP A 73 -4.19 -2.58 0.11
CA ASP A 73 -3.78 -3.83 0.74
C ASP A 73 -2.60 -4.51 0.01
N LEU A 74 -2.45 -4.27 -1.31
CA LEU A 74 -1.27 -4.76 -2.03
C LEU A 74 0.03 -4.17 -1.47
N GLY A 75 -0.01 -2.94 -0.99
CA GLY A 75 1.09 -2.35 -0.23
C GLY A 75 1.42 -3.14 1.04
N HIS A 76 0.42 -3.63 1.78
CA HIS A 76 0.66 -4.51 2.93
C HIS A 76 1.31 -5.82 2.52
N TYR A 77 0.83 -6.43 1.42
CA TYR A 77 1.40 -7.69 0.92
C TYR A 77 2.88 -7.55 0.61
N GLU A 78 3.26 -6.51 -0.14
CA GLU A 78 4.65 -6.25 -0.49
C GLU A 78 5.49 -5.86 0.73
N ARG A 79 5.00 -5.01 1.63
CA ARG A 79 5.73 -4.59 2.84
C ARG A 79 6.08 -5.76 3.75
N PHE A 80 5.18 -6.74 3.91
CA PHE A 80 5.40 -7.90 4.77
C PHE A 80 6.28 -8.97 4.12
N THR A 81 6.05 -9.24 2.84
CA THR A 81 6.67 -10.37 2.14
C THR A 81 7.91 -10.00 1.33
N GLY A 82 8.02 -8.75 0.91
CA GLY A 82 9.04 -8.30 -0.02
C GLY A 82 8.83 -8.78 -1.46
N ILE A 83 7.68 -9.39 -1.76
CA ILE A 83 7.33 -9.87 -3.11
C ILE A 83 6.73 -8.71 -3.90
N LYS A 84 7.21 -8.47 -5.12
CA LYS A 84 6.58 -7.53 -6.06
C LYS A 84 5.27 -8.12 -6.58
N THR A 85 4.18 -7.37 -6.45
CA THR A 85 2.88 -7.71 -7.03
C THR A 85 2.76 -7.21 -8.47
N THR A 86 1.83 -7.81 -9.21
CA THR A 86 1.54 -7.52 -10.61
C THR A 86 0.04 -7.29 -10.80
N ARG A 87 -0.37 -6.92 -12.00
CA ARG A 87 -1.79 -6.79 -12.39
C ARG A 87 -2.63 -8.05 -12.15
N HIS A 88 -2.01 -9.19 -11.97
CA HIS A 88 -2.67 -10.45 -11.66
C HIS A 88 -2.85 -10.70 -10.16
N ASN A 89 -2.46 -9.74 -9.33
CA ASN A 89 -2.62 -9.83 -7.89
C ASN A 89 -3.83 -9.01 -7.37
N ASN A 90 -4.49 -8.21 -8.24
CA ASN A 90 -5.72 -7.50 -7.86
C ASN A 90 -6.76 -7.55 -8.99
N PHE A 91 -7.98 -7.89 -8.63
CA PHE A 91 -9.13 -7.93 -9.53
C PHE A 91 -10.33 -7.27 -8.86
N THR A 92 -11.08 -6.51 -9.65
CA THR A 92 -12.35 -5.91 -9.22
C THR A 92 -13.52 -6.59 -9.93
N THR A 93 -14.70 -6.52 -9.36
CA THR A 93 -15.93 -6.94 -10.05
C THR A 93 -16.05 -6.26 -11.42
N GLY A 94 -15.79 -4.94 -11.46
CA GLY A 94 -15.88 -4.18 -12.72
C GLY A 94 -14.94 -4.71 -13.80
N ARG A 95 -13.70 -5.03 -13.46
CA ARG A 95 -12.73 -5.60 -14.39
C ARG A 95 -13.17 -6.98 -14.91
N ILE A 96 -13.68 -7.85 -14.03
CA ILE A 96 -14.16 -9.18 -14.39
C ILE A 96 -15.37 -9.09 -15.34
N TYR A 97 -16.37 -8.29 -14.99
CA TYR A 97 -17.56 -8.11 -15.82
C TYR A 97 -17.21 -7.47 -17.16
N LYS A 98 -16.35 -6.46 -17.18
CA LYS A 98 -15.85 -5.85 -18.41
C LYS A 98 -15.23 -6.89 -19.34
N ASN A 99 -14.34 -7.75 -18.83
CA ASN A 99 -13.71 -8.81 -19.61
C ASN A 99 -14.74 -9.78 -20.22
N VAL A 100 -15.75 -10.18 -19.45
CA VAL A 100 -16.81 -11.09 -19.92
C VAL A 100 -17.69 -10.41 -20.96
N ILE A 101 -18.08 -9.16 -20.76
CA ILE A 101 -18.87 -8.37 -21.72
C ILE A 101 -18.09 -8.16 -23.02
N GLU A 102 -16.80 -7.83 -22.95
CA GLU A 102 -15.95 -7.68 -24.14
C GLU A 102 -15.82 -8.98 -24.94
N LYS A 103 -15.67 -10.12 -24.25
CA LYS A 103 -15.69 -11.46 -24.89
C LYS A 103 -17.03 -11.75 -25.57
N GLU A 104 -18.15 -11.41 -24.92
CA GLU A 104 -19.49 -11.54 -25.51
C GLU A 104 -19.61 -10.70 -26.77
N ARG A 105 -19.20 -9.43 -26.72
CA ARG A 105 -19.24 -8.51 -27.88
C ARG A 105 -18.36 -8.96 -29.05
N ARG A 106 -17.25 -9.65 -28.79
CA ARG A 106 -16.40 -10.26 -29.84
C ARG A 106 -16.99 -11.56 -30.40
N GLY A 107 -18.02 -12.14 -29.78
CA GLY A 107 -18.61 -13.41 -30.19
C GLY A 107 -17.89 -14.66 -29.66
N ASP A 108 -17.02 -14.53 -28.67
CA ASP A 108 -16.22 -15.63 -28.12
C ASP A 108 -17.07 -16.75 -27.53
N TYR A 109 -18.31 -16.46 -27.16
CA TYR A 109 -19.27 -17.42 -26.59
C TYR A 109 -20.20 -18.08 -27.62
N LEU A 110 -20.02 -17.83 -28.89
CA LEU A 110 -20.73 -18.49 -29.99
C LEU A 110 -22.27 -18.45 -29.86
N GLY A 111 -22.82 -17.31 -29.41
CA GLY A 111 -24.27 -17.09 -29.30
C GLY A 111 -24.93 -17.69 -28.04
N LYS A 112 -24.14 -18.17 -27.07
CA LYS A 112 -24.67 -18.65 -25.77
C LYS A 112 -25.23 -17.48 -24.96
N THR A 113 -26.26 -17.77 -24.16
CA THR A 113 -26.74 -16.85 -23.11
C THR A 113 -25.68 -16.75 -22.01
N ILE A 114 -25.22 -15.55 -21.71
CA ILE A 114 -24.17 -15.29 -20.70
C ILE A 114 -24.86 -15.05 -19.36
N GLN A 115 -24.39 -15.77 -18.32
CA GLN A 115 -24.95 -15.75 -16.96
C GLN A 115 -23.84 -15.60 -15.94
N VAL A 116 -24.17 -15.20 -14.71
CA VAL A 116 -23.19 -15.12 -13.62
C VAL A 116 -22.53 -16.49 -13.39
N VAL A 117 -23.35 -17.54 -13.29
CA VAL A 117 -22.87 -18.93 -13.28
C VAL A 117 -23.24 -19.55 -14.65
N PRO A 118 -22.27 -20.07 -15.44
CA PRO A 118 -20.86 -20.25 -15.08
C PRO A 118 -19.92 -19.12 -15.55
N HIS A 119 -20.34 -18.18 -16.39
CA HIS A 119 -19.41 -17.34 -17.17
C HIS A 119 -18.60 -16.36 -16.32
N ILE A 120 -19.22 -15.67 -15.34
CA ILE A 120 -18.54 -14.78 -14.41
C ILE A 120 -17.72 -15.61 -13.40
N THR A 121 -18.31 -16.69 -12.88
CA THR A 121 -17.59 -17.56 -11.93
C THR A 121 -16.38 -18.25 -12.55
N ASP A 122 -16.45 -18.67 -13.81
CA ASP A 122 -15.31 -19.27 -14.52
C ASP A 122 -14.21 -18.23 -14.80
N GLU A 123 -14.57 -16.98 -15.10
CA GLU A 123 -13.60 -15.88 -15.23
C GLU A 123 -12.89 -15.65 -13.91
N ILE A 124 -13.60 -15.58 -12.77
CA ILE A 124 -13.04 -15.44 -11.43
C ILE A 124 -12.10 -16.62 -11.11
N LYS A 125 -12.57 -17.86 -11.33
CA LYS A 125 -11.75 -19.07 -11.08
C LYS A 125 -10.48 -19.08 -11.91
N ARG A 126 -10.57 -18.71 -13.19
CA ARG A 126 -9.39 -18.61 -14.07
C ARG A 126 -8.37 -17.62 -13.51
N ASP A 127 -8.81 -16.44 -13.06
CA ASP A 127 -7.94 -15.41 -12.54
C ASP A 127 -7.33 -15.80 -11.19
N ILE A 128 -8.06 -16.49 -10.30
CA ILE A 128 -7.53 -17.06 -9.06
C ILE A 128 -6.42 -18.08 -9.35
N LEU A 129 -6.65 -18.98 -10.30
CA LEU A 129 -5.73 -20.06 -10.62
C LEU A 129 -4.52 -19.63 -11.46
N TYR A 130 -4.60 -18.46 -12.11
CA TYR A 130 -3.62 -18.02 -13.11
C TYR A 130 -2.19 -17.98 -12.56
N LEU A 131 -1.97 -17.39 -11.40
CA LEU A 131 -0.61 -17.22 -10.84
C LEU A 131 -0.01 -18.57 -10.42
N GLY A 132 -0.80 -19.44 -9.80
CA GLY A 132 -0.37 -20.80 -9.46
C GLY A 132 0.00 -21.62 -10.69
N ASN A 133 -0.84 -21.57 -11.73
CA ASN A 133 -0.62 -22.33 -12.97
C ASN A 133 0.58 -21.81 -13.77
N LYS A 134 0.77 -20.47 -13.83
CA LYS A 134 1.82 -19.86 -14.64
C LYS A 134 3.19 -19.85 -13.96
N TYR A 135 3.24 -19.56 -12.66
CA TYR A 135 4.50 -19.34 -11.96
C TYR A 135 4.83 -20.42 -10.92
N HIS A 136 3.94 -21.43 -10.77
CA HIS A 136 4.15 -22.59 -9.90
C HIS A 136 4.48 -22.22 -8.45
N PHE A 137 3.72 -21.26 -7.89
CA PHE A 137 3.78 -20.96 -6.47
C PHE A 137 3.34 -22.17 -5.65
N ASP A 138 3.98 -22.38 -4.49
CA ASP A 138 3.54 -23.42 -3.55
C ASP A 138 2.19 -23.05 -2.93
N PHE A 139 2.00 -21.75 -2.61
CA PHE A 139 0.76 -21.21 -2.08
C PHE A 139 0.33 -19.94 -2.80
N VAL A 140 -0.95 -19.88 -3.13
CA VAL A 140 -1.64 -18.66 -3.55
C VAL A 140 -2.65 -18.29 -2.47
N ILE A 141 -2.47 -17.13 -1.83
CA ILE A 141 -3.37 -16.58 -0.81
C ILE A 141 -4.30 -15.60 -1.51
N THR A 142 -5.59 -15.85 -1.46
CA THR A 142 -6.59 -15.01 -2.14
C THR A 142 -7.49 -14.36 -1.09
N GLU A 143 -7.34 -13.06 -0.92
CA GLU A 143 -8.20 -12.25 -0.06
C GLU A 143 -9.44 -11.80 -0.80
N ILE A 144 -10.60 -12.01 -0.21
CA ILE A 144 -11.89 -11.52 -0.72
C ILE A 144 -12.27 -10.26 0.03
N GLY A 145 -12.35 -9.15 -0.71
CA GLY A 145 -12.82 -7.86 -0.21
C GLY A 145 -14.29 -7.90 0.21
N GLY A 146 -14.75 -6.86 0.89
CA GLY A 146 -16.11 -6.76 1.41
C GLY A 146 -16.37 -7.66 2.61
N THR A 147 -17.64 -7.85 2.89
CA THR A 147 -18.17 -8.61 4.02
C THR A 147 -19.06 -9.76 3.52
N VAL A 148 -18.89 -10.96 4.09
CA VAL A 148 -19.78 -12.08 3.74
C VAL A 148 -21.22 -11.72 4.12
N GLY A 149 -22.13 -11.85 3.16
CA GLY A 149 -23.52 -11.39 3.23
C GLY A 149 -23.81 -10.18 2.33
N ASP A 150 -22.78 -9.45 1.87
CA ASP A 150 -22.96 -8.37 0.91
C ASP A 150 -23.25 -8.93 -0.49
N ILE A 151 -24.22 -8.31 -1.19
CA ILE A 151 -24.66 -8.74 -2.53
C ILE A 151 -23.51 -8.73 -3.53
N GLU A 152 -22.67 -7.72 -3.46
CA GLU A 152 -21.55 -7.49 -4.38
C GLU A 152 -20.49 -8.61 -4.32
N GLY A 153 -20.36 -9.28 -3.18
CA GLY A 153 -19.39 -10.37 -2.95
C GLY A 153 -19.86 -11.74 -3.44
N LEU A 154 -21.15 -11.92 -3.72
CA LEU A 154 -21.72 -13.24 -4.02
C LEU A 154 -21.04 -13.99 -5.18
N PRO A 155 -20.69 -13.37 -6.33
CA PRO A 155 -20.03 -14.09 -7.41
C PRO A 155 -18.65 -14.63 -7.01
N PHE A 156 -17.90 -13.92 -6.16
CA PHE A 156 -16.62 -14.38 -5.64
C PHE A 156 -16.79 -15.57 -4.70
N LEU A 157 -17.75 -15.49 -3.78
CA LEU A 157 -18.04 -16.59 -2.85
C LEU A 157 -18.54 -17.84 -3.59
N GLU A 158 -19.36 -17.67 -4.63
CA GLU A 158 -19.77 -18.80 -5.48
C GLU A 158 -18.56 -19.44 -6.20
N ALA A 159 -17.65 -18.64 -6.75
CA ALA A 159 -16.44 -19.15 -7.39
C ALA A 159 -15.54 -19.92 -6.38
N ILE A 160 -15.40 -19.41 -5.16
CA ILE A 160 -14.63 -20.09 -4.08
C ILE A 160 -15.30 -21.40 -3.69
N ARG A 161 -16.64 -21.43 -3.57
CA ARG A 161 -17.38 -22.65 -3.28
C ARG A 161 -17.08 -23.73 -4.32
N GLN A 162 -17.09 -23.36 -5.60
CA GLN A 162 -16.75 -24.26 -6.70
C GLN A 162 -15.28 -24.71 -6.62
N LEU A 163 -14.33 -23.79 -6.42
CA LEU A 163 -12.92 -24.12 -6.32
C LEU A 163 -12.60 -24.99 -5.11
N LYS A 164 -13.24 -24.80 -3.97
CA LYS A 164 -13.08 -25.70 -2.82
C LYS A 164 -13.49 -27.13 -3.15
N TRP A 165 -14.53 -27.29 -3.94
CA TRP A 165 -14.97 -28.60 -4.43
C TRP A 165 -13.98 -29.19 -5.43
N GLU A 166 -13.56 -28.41 -6.42
CA GLU A 166 -12.69 -28.85 -7.52
C GLU A 166 -11.26 -29.21 -7.03
N LEU A 167 -10.71 -28.39 -6.13
CA LEU A 167 -9.33 -28.54 -5.62
C LEU A 167 -9.22 -29.45 -4.38
N GLY A 168 -10.33 -29.73 -3.71
CA GLY A 168 -10.39 -30.60 -2.55
C GLY A 168 -9.40 -30.17 -1.44
N LYS A 169 -8.47 -31.05 -1.07
CA LYS A 169 -7.47 -30.77 -0.01
C LYS A 169 -6.44 -29.68 -0.36
N ASN A 170 -6.42 -29.22 -1.61
CA ASN A 170 -5.54 -28.14 -2.04
C ASN A 170 -6.18 -26.75 -1.89
N ALA A 171 -7.40 -26.67 -1.35
CA ALA A 171 -8.11 -25.44 -1.08
C ALA A 171 -8.52 -25.34 0.39
N LEU A 172 -8.24 -24.20 1.03
CA LEU A 172 -8.55 -23.93 2.43
C LEU A 172 -9.22 -22.57 2.55
N CYS A 173 -10.26 -22.47 3.40
CA CYS A 173 -10.94 -21.21 3.70
C CYS A 173 -10.66 -20.78 5.13
N ILE A 174 -10.10 -19.58 5.28
CA ILE A 174 -9.92 -18.87 6.55
C ILE A 174 -10.96 -17.77 6.62
N HIS A 175 -11.76 -17.76 7.68
CA HIS A 175 -12.78 -16.75 7.87
C HIS A 175 -12.46 -15.87 9.07
N LEU A 176 -12.30 -14.56 8.80
CA LEU A 176 -12.03 -13.54 9.80
C LEU A 176 -13.35 -12.94 10.29
N THR A 177 -13.55 -12.95 11.63
CA THR A 177 -14.77 -12.45 12.27
C THR A 177 -14.43 -11.56 13.46
N TYR A 178 -15.46 -10.96 14.05
CA TYR A 178 -15.32 -10.06 15.20
C TYR A 178 -16.04 -10.60 16.45
N VAL A 179 -15.35 -10.53 17.57
CA VAL A 179 -15.89 -10.84 18.91
C VAL A 179 -15.89 -9.55 19.72
N PRO A 180 -16.97 -8.75 19.68
CA PRO A 180 -17.04 -7.48 20.40
C PRO A 180 -17.06 -7.67 21.91
N PHE A 181 -16.42 -6.73 22.61
CA PHE A 181 -16.57 -6.55 24.05
C PHE A 181 -17.66 -5.52 24.33
N LEU A 182 -18.67 -5.91 25.09
CA LEU A 182 -19.75 -4.99 25.51
C LEU A 182 -19.38 -4.39 26.85
N SER A 183 -18.92 -3.16 26.88
CA SER A 183 -18.47 -2.46 28.09
C SER A 183 -19.54 -2.38 29.18
N ALA A 184 -20.82 -2.20 28.81
CA ALA A 184 -21.92 -2.17 29.76
C ALA A 184 -22.18 -3.51 30.48
N ALA A 185 -21.96 -4.62 29.76
CA ALA A 185 -22.13 -5.98 30.28
C ALA A 185 -20.83 -6.62 30.77
N GLN A 186 -19.69 -5.96 30.54
CA GLN A 186 -18.34 -6.47 30.84
C GLN A 186 -18.10 -7.89 30.29
N GLU A 187 -18.57 -8.16 29.08
CA GLU A 187 -18.45 -9.49 28.47
C GLU A 187 -18.21 -9.46 26.96
N LEU A 188 -17.52 -10.51 26.48
CA LEU A 188 -17.30 -10.78 25.08
C LEU A 188 -18.51 -11.50 24.46
N LYS A 189 -18.96 -11.07 23.29
CA LYS A 189 -20.12 -11.62 22.58
C LYS A 189 -19.71 -12.41 21.34
N THR A 190 -19.98 -13.71 21.35
CA THR A 190 -19.67 -14.63 20.22
C THR A 190 -20.79 -14.72 19.18
N LYS A 191 -21.95 -14.11 19.41
CA LYS A 191 -23.10 -14.17 18.47
C LYS A 191 -22.79 -13.59 17.10
N PRO A 192 -22.11 -12.41 16.96
CA PRO A 192 -21.76 -11.89 15.64
C PRO A 192 -20.92 -12.87 14.82
N THR A 193 -19.90 -13.48 15.44
CA THR A 193 -19.10 -14.55 14.81
C THR A 193 -19.95 -15.72 14.34
N GLN A 194 -20.85 -16.24 15.21
CA GLN A 194 -21.72 -17.35 14.87
C GLN A 194 -22.62 -17.05 13.69
N HIS A 195 -23.18 -15.81 13.61
CA HIS A 195 -24.03 -15.39 12.50
C HIS A 195 -23.21 -15.27 11.21
N SER A 196 -22.04 -14.66 11.26
CA SER A 196 -21.15 -14.52 10.09
C SER A 196 -20.74 -15.88 9.52
N VAL A 197 -20.39 -16.83 10.36
CA VAL A 197 -20.06 -18.20 9.91
C VAL A 197 -21.29 -18.90 9.32
N LYS A 198 -22.47 -18.75 9.91
CA LYS A 198 -23.70 -19.31 9.36
C LYS A 198 -24.03 -18.73 7.98
N GLU A 199 -23.80 -17.44 7.78
CA GLU A 199 -23.99 -16.80 6.48
C GLU A 199 -23.04 -17.43 5.44
N LEU A 200 -21.75 -17.58 5.75
CA LEU A 200 -20.80 -18.26 4.88
C LEU A 200 -21.21 -19.71 4.59
N GLN A 201 -21.68 -20.44 5.60
CA GLN A 201 -22.16 -21.81 5.46
C GLN A 201 -23.43 -21.90 4.59
N SER A 202 -24.32 -20.89 4.65
CA SER A 202 -25.53 -20.84 3.81
C SER A 202 -25.20 -20.73 2.31
N LEU A 203 -24.02 -20.17 1.99
CA LEU A 203 -23.45 -20.13 0.64
C LEU A 203 -22.70 -21.41 0.26
N GLY A 204 -22.71 -22.44 1.11
CA GLY A 204 -22.05 -23.72 0.86
C GLY A 204 -20.55 -23.75 1.15
N ILE A 205 -20.02 -22.78 1.88
CA ILE A 205 -18.59 -22.71 2.26
C ILE A 205 -18.45 -22.99 3.76
N GLN A 206 -17.84 -24.11 4.11
CA GLN A 206 -17.39 -24.38 5.47
C GLN A 206 -16.01 -23.76 5.67
N PRO A 207 -15.81 -22.85 6.65
CA PRO A 207 -14.48 -22.37 6.99
C PRO A 207 -13.66 -23.50 7.64
N ASP A 208 -12.38 -23.59 7.29
CA ASP A 208 -11.45 -24.56 7.86
C ASP A 208 -10.74 -24.00 9.09
N ILE A 209 -10.53 -22.68 9.12
CA ILE A 209 -9.89 -21.92 10.20
C ILE A 209 -10.71 -20.64 10.46
N LEU A 210 -10.84 -20.27 11.72
CA LEU A 210 -11.41 -19.00 12.15
C LEU A 210 -10.35 -18.11 12.78
N VAL A 211 -10.28 -16.85 12.34
CA VAL A 211 -9.48 -15.81 12.98
C VAL A 211 -10.45 -14.83 13.65
N LEU A 212 -10.41 -14.78 14.98
CA LEU A 212 -11.31 -13.98 15.80
C LEU A 212 -10.66 -12.66 16.16
N ARG A 213 -11.08 -11.58 15.53
CA ARG A 213 -10.68 -10.23 15.90
C ARG A 213 -11.36 -9.85 17.22
N ALA A 214 -10.60 -9.36 18.19
CA ALA A 214 -11.12 -8.93 19.49
C ALA A 214 -10.21 -7.89 20.13
N GLU A 215 -10.76 -7.06 21.01
CA GLU A 215 -10.00 -6.09 21.80
C GLU A 215 -9.33 -6.75 23.02
N HIS A 216 -9.92 -7.82 23.53
CA HIS A 216 -9.49 -8.53 24.74
C HIS A 216 -9.20 -10.01 24.45
N ASP A 217 -8.33 -10.60 25.27
CA ASP A 217 -7.98 -12.02 25.16
C ASP A 217 -9.22 -12.93 25.28
N LEU A 218 -9.32 -13.88 24.37
CA LEU A 218 -10.35 -14.90 24.36
C LEU A 218 -9.90 -16.12 25.17
N ASN A 219 -10.56 -16.39 26.28
CA ASN A 219 -10.26 -17.59 27.05
C ASN A 219 -10.60 -18.88 26.29
N ALA A 220 -10.05 -20.01 26.74
CA ALA A 220 -10.24 -21.31 26.11
C ALA A 220 -11.71 -21.73 25.99
N GLY A 221 -12.55 -21.32 26.97
CA GLY A 221 -14.00 -21.61 26.96
C GLY A 221 -14.72 -20.91 25.80
N ILE A 222 -14.40 -19.64 25.55
CA ILE A 222 -14.95 -18.87 24.43
C ILE A 222 -14.53 -19.49 23.10
N ARG A 223 -13.25 -19.81 22.93
CA ARG A 223 -12.73 -20.44 21.70
C ARG A 223 -13.38 -21.78 21.44
N LYS A 224 -13.49 -22.64 22.46
CA LYS A 224 -14.19 -23.94 22.37
C LYS A 224 -15.67 -23.79 22.03
N LYS A 225 -16.35 -22.78 22.62
CA LYS A 225 -17.74 -22.47 22.30
C LYS A 225 -17.90 -22.09 20.82
N VAL A 226 -17.03 -21.19 20.30
CA VAL A 226 -17.06 -20.79 18.89
C VAL A 226 -16.76 -21.98 17.98
N ALA A 227 -15.75 -22.78 18.28
CA ALA A 227 -15.40 -23.99 17.56
C ALA A 227 -16.60 -24.93 17.37
N ASN A 228 -17.32 -25.21 18.47
CA ASN A 228 -18.50 -26.09 18.46
C ASN A 228 -19.65 -25.51 17.62
N PHE A 229 -19.94 -24.19 17.74
CA PHE A 229 -21.03 -23.56 16.98
C PHE A 229 -20.74 -23.42 15.49
N CYS A 230 -19.46 -23.36 15.12
CA CYS A 230 -19.03 -23.11 13.76
C CYS A 230 -18.53 -24.38 13.03
N ASN A 231 -18.56 -25.53 13.68
CA ASN A 231 -18.03 -26.79 13.14
C ASN A 231 -16.57 -26.69 12.70
N VAL A 232 -15.73 -26.09 13.54
CA VAL A 232 -14.29 -25.92 13.31
C VAL A 232 -13.54 -26.57 14.48
N ASP A 233 -12.38 -27.17 14.20
CA ASP A 233 -11.55 -27.73 15.26
C ASP A 233 -11.11 -26.64 16.25
N PRO A 234 -11.10 -26.91 17.57
CA PRO A 234 -10.68 -25.91 18.56
C PRO A 234 -9.28 -25.34 18.30
N GLU A 235 -8.36 -26.11 17.77
CA GLU A 235 -7.01 -25.68 17.39
C GLU A 235 -6.98 -24.77 16.16
N ALA A 236 -8.03 -24.79 15.36
CA ALA A 236 -8.19 -23.94 14.18
C ALA A 236 -8.96 -22.62 14.51
N VAL A 237 -9.20 -22.33 15.77
CA VAL A 237 -9.77 -21.06 16.24
C VAL A 237 -8.66 -20.21 16.84
N VAL A 238 -8.20 -19.23 16.07
CA VAL A 238 -7.08 -18.33 16.39
C VAL A 238 -7.62 -16.94 16.74
N GLN A 239 -7.04 -16.28 17.73
CA GLN A 239 -7.42 -14.90 18.07
C GLN A 239 -6.45 -13.88 17.46
N SER A 240 -6.99 -12.76 17.00
CA SER A 240 -6.24 -11.59 16.55
C SER A 240 -6.59 -10.39 17.43
N ILE A 241 -5.79 -10.19 18.48
CA ILE A 241 -5.95 -9.07 19.42
C ILE A 241 -5.24 -7.84 18.88
N ASP A 242 -5.70 -6.65 19.26
CA ASP A 242 -5.06 -5.39 18.95
C ASP A 242 -3.60 -5.38 19.37
N GLN A 243 -2.73 -5.00 18.47
CA GLN A 243 -1.28 -4.94 18.69
C GLN A 243 -0.81 -3.48 18.58
N PRO A 244 0.26 -3.10 19.31
CA PRO A 244 0.86 -1.76 19.19
C PRO A 244 1.31 -1.42 17.79
N THR A 245 1.59 -2.42 16.97
CA THR A 245 1.92 -2.29 15.54
C THR A 245 1.45 -3.51 14.76
N ILE A 246 1.03 -3.30 13.51
CA ILE A 246 0.63 -4.39 12.60
C ILE A 246 1.76 -5.42 12.39
N TYR A 247 3.00 -5.00 12.58
CA TYR A 247 4.17 -5.87 12.40
C TYR A 247 4.36 -6.92 13.52
N GLU A 248 3.62 -6.83 14.62
CA GLU A 248 3.60 -7.88 15.65
C GLU A 248 2.64 -9.04 15.28
N VAL A 249 1.68 -8.79 14.40
CA VAL A 249 0.65 -9.78 14.05
C VAL A 249 1.23 -11.10 13.55
N PRO A 250 2.25 -11.15 12.64
CA PRO A 250 2.82 -12.42 12.22
C PRO A 250 3.33 -13.28 13.38
N LEU A 251 4.00 -12.67 14.37
CA LEU A 251 4.52 -13.39 15.53
C LEU A 251 3.39 -13.94 16.40
N ARG A 252 2.34 -13.13 16.63
CA ARG A 252 1.17 -13.57 17.38
C ARG A 252 0.42 -14.71 16.72
N MET A 253 0.32 -14.68 15.38
CA MET A 253 -0.28 -15.78 14.62
C MET A 253 0.59 -17.04 14.69
N GLN A 254 1.91 -16.91 14.63
CA GLN A 254 2.85 -18.02 14.79
C GLN A 254 2.77 -18.65 16.18
N GLU A 255 2.73 -17.85 17.25
CA GLU A 255 2.61 -18.31 18.63
C GLU A 255 1.33 -19.14 18.85
N GLN A 256 0.27 -18.88 18.10
CA GLN A 256 -0.97 -19.63 18.13
C GLN A 256 -1.00 -20.80 17.15
N GLY A 257 0.08 -21.02 16.39
CA GLY A 257 0.23 -22.14 15.47
C GLY A 257 -0.61 -22.02 14.19
N LEU A 258 -0.95 -20.79 13.73
CA LEU A 258 -1.77 -20.59 12.53
C LEU A 258 -1.12 -21.26 11.29
N ASP A 259 0.16 -21.01 11.06
CA ASP A 259 0.92 -21.58 9.96
C ASP A 259 1.00 -23.10 10.01
N SER A 260 1.24 -23.68 11.17
CA SER A 260 1.24 -25.13 11.38
C SER A 260 -0.15 -25.75 11.17
N THR A 261 -1.21 -25.04 11.58
CA THR A 261 -2.60 -25.48 11.38
C THR A 261 -2.97 -25.45 9.89
N ILE A 262 -2.56 -24.40 9.15
CA ILE A 262 -2.73 -24.31 7.69
C ILE A 262 -2.10 -25.54 7.02
N LEU A 263 -0.84 -25.84 7.33
CA LEU A 263 -0.13 -26.97 6.74
C LEU A 263 -0.81 -28.30 7.04
N ARG A 264 -1.15 -28.57 8.32
CA ARG A 264 -1.86 -29.82 8.69
C ARG A 264 -3.20 -29.96 7.97
N LYS A 265 -4.00 -28.88 7.87
CA LYS A 265 -5.28 -28.91 7.15
C LYS A 265 -5.11 -29.22 5.66
N MET A 266 -3.97 -28.90 5.08
CA MET A 266 -3.62 -29.20 3.68
C MET A 266 -2.83 -30.48 3.51
N GLY A 267 -2.70 -31.30 4.57
CA GLY A 267 -2.02 -32.60 4.53
C GLY A 267 -0.50 -32.50 4.44
N ILE A 268 0.08 -31.41 4.93
CA ILE A 268 1.53 -31.17 4.99
C ILE A 268 1.97 -31.21 6.45
N GLU A 269 3.02 -32.01 6.73
CA GLU A 269 3.65 -32.00 8.05
C GLU A 269 4.36 -30.67 8.29
N PRO A 270 4.05 -29.95 9.39
CA PRO A 270 4.58 -28.61 9.62
C PRO A 270 6.09 -28.52 9.85
N GLY A 271 6.72 -29.62 10.30
CA GLY A 271 8.12 -29.61 10.71
C GLY A 271 8.38 -28.65 11.89
N GLU A 272 9.63 -28.21 12.02
CA GLU A 272 10.00 -27.25 13.05
C GLU A 272 9.43 -25.85 12.77
N THR A 273 9.12 -25.10 13.83
CA THR A 273 8.66 -23.70 13.71
C THR A 273 9.84 -22.81 13.32
N PRO A 274 9.78 -22.10 12.18
CA PRO A 274 10.91 -21.28 11.73
C PRO A 274 11.11 -20.09 12.64
N GLY A 275 12.36 -19.71 12.83
CA GLY A 275 12.72 -18.45 13.49
C GLY A 275 12.53 -17.28 12.54
N LEU A 276 11.73 -16.28 12.92
CA LEU A 276 11.59 -15.01 12.20
C LEU A 276 12.69 -14.01 12.63
N GLY A 277 13.95 -14.43 12.62
CA GLY A 277 15.09 -13.66 13.16
C GLY A 277 15.14 -12.20 12.69
N PRO A 278 15.23 -11.91 11.38
CA PRO A 278 15.27 -10.54 10.88
C PRO A 278 14.02 -9.71 11.26
N TRP A 279 12.84 -10.34 11.28
CA TRP A 279 11.59 -9.69 11.67
C TRP A 279 11.56 -9.35 13.17
N ARG A 280 12.01 -10.27 14.01
CA ARG A 280 12.16 -10.04 15.46
C ARG A 280 13.17 -8.92 15.74
N ALA A 281 14.30 -8.91 15.03
CA ALA A 281 15.30 -7.84 15.16
C ALA A 281 14.73 -6.46 14.77
N PHE A 282 13.89 -6.38 13.75
CA PHE A 282 13.18 -5.14 13.40
C PHE A 282 12.26 -4.68 14.55
N LEU A 283 11.46 -5.59 15.11
CA LEU A 283 10.56 -5.26 16.22
C LEU A 283 11.32 -4.86 17.49
N GLU A 284 12.43 -5.51 17.80
CA GLU A 284 13.29 -5.13 18.93
C GLU A 284 13.86 -3.72 18.77
N ARG A 285 14.32 -3.35 17.56
CA ARG A 285 14.75 -1.97 17.26
C ARG A 285 13.60 -0.99 17.47
N ARG A 286 12.42 -1.33 16.97
CA ARG A 286 11.23 -0.50 17.08
C ARG A 286 10.83 -0.26 18.54
N HIS A 287 10.89 -1.28 19.39
CA HIS A 287 10.58 -1.16 20.82
C HIS A 287 11.65 -0.35 21.59
N LYS A 288 12.92 -0.47 21.19
CA LYS A 288 14.03 0.31 21.79
C LYS A 288 14.04 1.78 21.36
N ALA A 289 13.41 2.11 20.24
CA ALA A 289 13.33 3.47 19.73
C ALA A 289 12.36 4.31 20.58
N THR A 290 12.86 5.06 21.54
CA THR A 290 12.06 5.90 22.45
C THR A 290 12.10 7.38 22.08
N THR A 291 13.21 7.85 21.49
CA THR A 291 13.37 9.24 21.08
C THR A 291 12.49 9.53 19.85
N VAL A 292 11.69 10.59 19.94
CA VAL A 292 10.73 10.99 18.90
C VAL A 292 11.35 12.00 17.96
N VAL A 293 11.08 11.85 16.66
CA VAL A 293 11.26 12.89 15.64
C VAL A 293 9.89 13.25 15.04
N ASN A 294 9.65 14.55 14.85
CA ASN A 294 8.39 15.06 14.34
C ASN A 294 8.53 15.37 12.84
N VAL A 295 7.69 14.75 12.01
CA VAL A 295 7.66 14.96 10.55
C VAL A 295 6.28 15.48 10.15
N GLY A 296 6.27 16.65 9.48
CA GLY A 296 5.06 17.23 8.93
C GLY A 296 4.72 16.63 7.57
N LEU A 297 3.47 16.23 7.36
CA LEU A 297 2.93 15.79 6.09
C LEU A 297 2.05 16.89 5.53
N VAL A 298 2.58 17.68 4.60
CA VAL A 298 1.86 18.76 3.93
C VAL A 298 1.06 18.20 2.77
N GLY A 299 -0.22 18.00 2.99
CA GLY A 299 -1.13 17.36 2.05
C GLY A 299 -2.54 17.91 2.14
N LYS A 300 -3.42 17.44 1.27
CA LYS A 300 -4.83 17.86 1.23
C LYS A 300 -5.80 16.82 1.81
N TYR A 301 -5.30 15.65 2.19
CA TYR A 301 -6.08 14.60 2.84
C TYR A 301 -5.63 14.49 4.29
N ASP A 302 -6.57 14.49 5.23
CA ASP A 302 -6.34 14.34 6.66
C ASP A 302 -6.62 12.91 7.17
N LEU A 303 -6.78 11.97 6.25
CA LEU A 303 -6.98 10.55 6.50
C LEU A 303 -5.66 9.78 6.37
N GLN A 304 -5.34 8.97 7.38
CA GLN A 304 -4.10 8.17 7.41
C GLN A 304 -3.97 7.24 6.20
N ASP A 305 -5.06 6.60 5.80
CA ASP A 305 -5.05 5.64 4.69
C ASP A 305 -4.81 6.29 3.32
N ALA A 306 -5.01 7.61 3.19
CA ALA A 306 -4.69 8.34 1.96
C ALA A 306 -3.18 8.47 1.69
N TYR A 307 -2.34 8.29 2.72
CA TYR A 307 -0.88 8.35 2.64
C TYR A 307 -0.22 7.14 3.32
N LYS A 308 -0.89 6.00 3.28
CA LYS A 308 -0.51 4.79 4.04
C LYS A 308 0.92 4.35 3.79
N SER A 309 1.34 4.27 2.53
CA SER A 309 2.70 3.85 2.18
C SER A 309 3.76 4.84 2.64
N ILE A 310 3.50 6.15 2.61
CA ILE A 310 4.40 7.18 3.15
C ILE A 310 4.54 7.03 4.66
N LEU A 311 3.44 6.85 5.39
CA LEU A 311 3.44 6.67 6.84
C LEU A 311 4.24 5.42 7.25
N GLU A 312 4.03 4.32 6.55
CA GLU A 312 4.76 3.07 6.82
C GLU A 312 6.26 3.22 6.49
N SER A 313 6.60 3.87 5.37
CA SER A 313 8.01 4.12 4.99
C SER A 313 8.74 4.99 6.01
N LEU A 314 8.11 6.06 6.50
CA LEU A 314 8.65 6.91 7.56
C LEU A 314 8.82 6.13 8.87
N SER A 315 7.85 5.31 9.24
CA SER A 315 7.88 4.48 10.44
C SER A 315 9.01 3.43 10.37
N GLN A 316 9.19 2.78 9.23
CA GLN A 316 10.26 1.83 8.99
C GLN A 316 11.63 2.53 9.04
N ALA A 317 11.79 3.63 8.32
CA ALA A 317 13.01 4.43 8.32
C ALA A 317 13.38 4.92 9.72
N GLY A 318 12.39 5.36 10.49
CA GLY A 318 12.57 5.73 11.89
C GLY A 318 13.11 4.57 12.73
N THR A 319 12.53 3.38 12.58
CA THR A 319 12.97 2.18 13.30
C THR A 319 14.45 1.86 13.02
N TYR A 320 14.87 1.93 11.76
CA TYR A 320 16.28 1.67 11.39
C TYR A 320 17.24 2.76 11.83
N ASN A 321 16.75 3.99 12.04
CA ASN A 321 17.50 5.11 12.63
C ASN A 321 17.38 5.17 14.16
N ASN A 322 16.82 4.15 14.82
CA ASN A 322 16.56 4.09 16.26
C ASN A 322 15.74 5.29 16.77
N ARG A 323 14.72 5.69 16.00
CA ARG A 323 13.80 6.80 16.34
C ARG A 323 12.36 6.37 16.15
N LYS A 324 11.48 6.96 16.95
CA LYS A 324 10.04 6.89 16.76
C LYS A 324 9.61 8.11 15.94
N VAL A 325 9.20 7.90 14.69
CA VAL A 325 8.66 8.99 13.88
C VAL A 325 7.23 9.27 14.30
N LYS A 326 6.95 10.52 14.67
CA LYS A 326 5.60 11.04 14.87
C LYS A 326 5.24 11.93 13.69
N THR A 327 4.26 11.50 12.93
CA THR A 327 3.76 12.25 11.76
C THR A 327 2.66 13.20 12.16
N HIS A 328 2.64 14.38 11.56
CA HIS A 328 1.65 15.43 11.79
C HIS A 328 1.04 15.84 10.45
N PHE A 329 -0.27 15.61 10.29
CA PHE A 329 -0.98 16.07 9.09
C PHE A 329 -1.16 17.58 9.14
N ILE A 330 -0.72 18.26 8.08
CA ILE A 330 -0.83 19.70 7.91
C ILE A 330 -1.58 19.93 6.61
N ASN A 331 -2.86 20.31 6.74
CA ASN A 331 -3.69 20.53 5.57
C ASN A 331 -3.20 21.77 4.79
N SER A 332 -2.75 21.50 3.56
CA SER A 332 -2.17 22.51 2.67
C SER A 332 -3.16 23.61 2.25
N GLU A 333 -4.47 23.38 2.32
CA GLU A 333 -5.48 24.39 2.02
C GLU A 333 -5.47 25.57 3.01
N TYR A 334 -4.96 25.35 4.22
CA TYR A 334 -4.93 26.34 5.29
C TYR A 334 -3.54 26.92 5.54
N ILE A 335 -2.57 26.64 4.67
CA ILE A 335 -1.23 27.25 4.73
C ILE A 335 -1.21 28.51 3.87
N THR A 336 -0.79 29.61 4.49
CA THR A 336 -0.60 30.91 3.84
C THR A 336 0.79 31.46 4.18
N PRO A 337 1.30 32.47 3.42
CA PRO A 337 2.57 33.11 3.77
C PRO A 337 2.61 33.68 5.20
N ASP A 338 1.46 34.11 5.73
CA ASP A 338 1.38 34.74 7.06
C ASP A 338 1.38 33.71 8.21
N ASN A 339 1.02 32.45 7.95
CA ASN A 339 0.87 31.44 9.01
C ASN A 339 1.78 30.21 8.85
N VAL A 340 2.56 30.11 7.79
CA VAL A 340 3.38 28.92 7.48
C VAL A 340 4.37 28.60 8.60
N GLU A 341 4.99 29.60 9.21
CA GLU A 341 5.89 29.42 10.34
C GLU A 341 5.19 28.76 11.53
N GLU A 342 3.99 29.24 11.88
CA GLU A 342 3.18 28.64 12.96
C GLU A 342 2.76 27.22 12.63
N LYS A 343 2.29 26.99 11.40
CA LYS A 343 1.82 25.66 10.93
C LYS A 343 2.92 24.60 10.90
N LEU A 344 4.15 24.99 10.57
CA LEU A 344 5.30 24.07 10.51
C LEU A 344 6.13 24.06 11.80
N LYS A 345 5.74 24.83 12.81
CA LYS A 345 6.47 24.93 14.08
C LYS A 345 6.65 23.55 14.74
N GLY A 346 7.89 23.27 15.12
CA GLY A 346 8.26 22.02 15.81
C GLY A 346 8.42 20.80 14.89
N MET A 347 8.22 20.95 13.59
CA MET A 347 8.54 19.91 12.61
C MET A 347 10.05 19.93 12.33
N GLN A 348 10.66 18.75 12.34
CA GLN A 348 12.09 18.57 12.09
C GLN A 348 12.39 18.17 10.64
N GLY A 349 11.37 17.74 9.92
CA GLY A 349 11.37 17.48 8.50
C GLY A 349 9.96 17.57 7.94
N ILE A 350 9.86 17.84 6.64
CA ILE A 350 8.59 18.00 5.94
C ILE A 350 8.54 17.08 4.73
N VAL A 351 7.42 16.36 4.58
CA VAL A 351 7.05 15.67 3.35
C VAL A 351 5.96 16.47 2.65
N ILE A 352 6.22 16.92 1.43
CA ILE A 352 5.20 17.51 0.55
C ILE A 352 4.56 16.36 -0.22
N CYS A 353 3.34 16.02 0.19
CA CYS A 353 2.66 14.81 -0.23
C CYS A 353 2.19 14.83 -1.68
N PRO A 354 2.04 13.65 -2.32
CA PRO A 354 1.44 13.51 -3.64
C PRO A 354 -0.04 13.94 -3.66
N GLY A 355 -0.64 13.93 -4.84
CA GLY A 355 -2.06 14.23 -5.07
C GLY A 355 -2.32 14.75 -6.48
N PHE A 356 -3.57 15.15 -6.77
CA PHE A 356 -4.02 15.66 -8.06
C PHE A 356 -4.92 16.88 -7.87
N GLY A 357 -4.96 17.76 -8.89
CA GLY A 357 -5.87 18.91 -8.97
C GLY A 357 -5.50 20.07 -8.04
N GLN A 358 -6.19 21.18 -8.21
CA GLN A 358 -5.82 22.52 -7.72
C GLN A 358 -5.91 22.72 -6.20
N ARG A 359 -6.68 21.89 -5.49
CA ARG A 359 -6.94 22.08 -4.05
C ARG A 359 -5.65 21.97 -3.23
N GLY A 360 -5.34 23.02 -2.44
CA GLY A 360 -4.19 23.06 -1.52
C GLY A 360 -2.81 23.25 -2.18
N ILE A 361 -2.74 23.62 -3.44
CA ILE A 361 -1.49 23.77 -4.21
C ILE A 361 -0.66 24.95 -3.68
N GLU A 362 -1.25 26.12 -3.52
CA GLU A 362 -0.52 27.32 -3.05
C GLU A 362 0.06 27.13 -1.64
N GLY A 363 -0.64 26.36 -0.79
CA GLY A 363 -0.11 26.01 0.53
C GLY A 363 1.09 25.06 0.46
N LYS A 364 1.12 24.13 -0.50
CA LYS A 364 2.31 23.27 -0.74
C LYS A 364 3.50 24.10 -1.24
N ILE A 365 3.27 25.02 -2.18
CA ILE A 365 4.29 25.95 -2.70
C ILE A 365 4.82 26.82 -1.56
N THR A 366 3.93 27.38 -0.73
CA THR A 366 4.30 28.19 0.43
C THR A 366 5.13 27.41 1.45
N ALA A 367 4.75 26.16 1.74
CA ALA A 367 5.51 25.30 2.63
C ALA A 367 6.89 24.95 2.05
N ALA A 368 6.97 24.63 0.75
CA ALA A 368 8.22 24.36 0.05
C ALA A 368 9.18 25.55 0.13
N LYS A 369 8.69 26.77 -0.10
CA LYS A 369 9.44 28.01 0.05
C LYS A 369 10.00 28.19 1.46
N TYR A 370 9.14 28.08 2.46
CA TYR A 370 9.54 28.24 3.85
C TYR A 370 10.64 27.23 4.22
N CYS A 371 10.46 25.96 3.84
CA CYS A 371 11.44 24.92 4.13
C CYS A 371 12.78 25.17 3.41
N ARG A 372 12.78 25.58 2.15
CA ARG A 372 13.99 25.92 1.39
C ARG A 372 14.75 27.10 2.02
N GLU A 373 14.04 28.16 2.41
CA GLU A 373 14.64 29.37 2.99
C GLU A 373 15.18 29.14 4.41
N HIS A 374 14.64 28.16 5.16
CA HIS A 374 15.04 27.83 6.52
C HIS A 374 15.87 26.55 6.65
N ASP A 375 16.28 25.96 5.51
CA ASP A 375 17.09 24.73 5.47
C ASP A 375 16.48 23.57 6.30
N ILE A 376 15.14 23.43 6.23
CA ILE A 376 14.42 22.32 6.86
C ILE A 376 14.46 21.13 5.89
N PRO A 377 14.89 19.93 6.34
CA PRO A 377 14.83 18.72 5.53
C PRO A 377 13.47 18.51 4.89
N THR A 378 13.42 18.44 3.54
CA THR A 378 12.16 18.44 2.79
C THR A 378 12.16 17.39 1.70
N PHE A 379 11.11 16.55 1.69
CA PHE A 379 10.91 15.51 0.70
C PHE A 379 9.64 15.78 -0.10
N GLY A 380 9.75 16.08 -1.39
CA GLY A 380 8.60 16.22 -2.30
C GLY A 380 8.36 14.96 -3.10
N ILE A 381 7.15 14.41 -3.04
CA ILE A 381 6.80 13.17 -3.75
C ILE A 381 5.74 13.48 -4.82
N CYS A 382 6.01 13.12 -6.07
CA CYS A 382 5.14 13.29 -7.24
C CYS A 382 4.67 14.75 -7.38
N LEU A 383 3.40 15.06 -7.12
CA LEU A 383 2.92 16.46 -7.06
C LEU A 383 3.73 17.33 -6.08
N GLY A 384 4.26 16.73 -5.01
CA GLY A 384 5.13 17.44 -4.07
C GLY A 384 6.40 17.94 -4.73
N MET A 385 7.09 17.13 -5.53
CA MET A 385 8.21 17.56 -6.36
C MET A 385 7.81 18.67 -7.32
N GLN A 386 6.69 18.51 -8.03
CA GLN A 386 6.21 19.53 -8.98
C GLN A 386 6.01 20.89 -8.30
N MET A 387 5.46 20.90 -7.08
CA MET A 387 5.27 22.15 -6.32
C MET A 387 6.59 22.75 -5.82
N MET A 388 7.61 21.93 -5.54
CA MET A 388 8.98 22.42 -5.27
C MET A 388 9.59 23.08 -6.51
N VAL A 389 9.36 22.54 -7.69
CA VAL A 389 9.80 23.09 -8.99
C VAL A 389 9.09 24.44 -9.25
N VAL A 390 7.77 24.49 -9.12
CA VAL A 390 6.99 25.74 -9.29
C VAL A 390 7.44 26.82 -8.28
N GLU A 391 7.65 26.43 -7.02
CA GLU A 391 8.18 27.34 -5.99
C GLU A 391 9.52 27.96 -6.40
N PHE A 392 10.45 27.11 -6.84
CA PHE A 392 11.79 27.55 -7.24
C PHE A 392 11.73 28.48 -8.45
N ALA A 393 10.91 28.16 -9.43
CA ALA A 393 10.69 29.02 -10.59
C ALA A 393 10.16 30.40 -10.19
N ARG A 394 9.15 30.47 -9.31
CA ARG A 394 8.54 31.73 -8.88
C ARG A 394 9.46 32.59 -8.02
N ASN A 395 10.20 31.99 -7.10
CA ASN A 395 10.92 32.72 -6.05
C ASN A 395 12.44 32.80 -6.25
N VAL A 396 13.04 31.92 -7.07
CA VAL A 396 14.48 31.94 -7.36
C VAL A 396 14.75 32.41 -8.78
N LEU A 397 14.05 31.85 -9.79
CA LEU A 397 14.21 32.27 -11.19
C LEU A 397 13.44 33.57 -11.49
N GLY A 398 12.44 33.95 -10.68
CA GLY A 398 11.68 35.19 -10.83
C GLY A 398 10.47 35.10 -11.77
N TYR A 399 10.10 33.89 -12.23
CA TYR A 399 8.93 33.64 -13.10
C TYR A 399 7.64 33.66 -12.29
N LYS A 400 7.10 34.82 -12.03
CA LYS A 400 5.98 35.05 -11.11
C LYS A 400 4.73 34.25 -11.40
N ASP A 401 4.47 33.94 -12.67
CA ASP A 401 3.32 33.20 -13.17
C ASP A 401 3.64 31.72 -13.42
N ALA A 402 4.87 31.25 -13.09
CA ALA A 402 5.26 29.86 -13.28
C ALA A 402 4.28 28.90 -12.59
N ASP A 403 3.83 27.89 -13.31
CA ASP A 403 2.87 26.93 -12.80
C ASP A 403 2.96 25.58 -13.56
N SER A 404 2.16 24.62 -13.11
CA SER A 404 1.78 23.46 -13.88
C SER A 404 0.58 23.81 -14.79
N ILE A 405 0.58 23.34 -16.02
CA ILE A 405 -0.61 23.49 -16.89
C ILE A 405 -1.83 22.72 -16.38
N GLU A 406 -1.67 21.76 -15.48
CA GLU A 406 -2.77 21.16 -14.74
C GLU A 406 -3.52 22.19 -13.89
N MET A 407 -2.79 23.13 -13.32
CA MET A 407 -3.30 24.12 -12.38
C MET A 407 -3.70 25.42 -13.08
N ASN A 408 -2.92 25.81 -14.10
CA ASN A 408 -3.13 27.04 -14.83
C ASN A 408 -2.74 26.90 -16.32
N GLU A 409 -3.72 26.58 -17.15
CA GLU A 409 -3.53 26.43 -18.61
C GLU A 409 -3.04 27.72 -19.30
N LYS A 410 -3.12 28.87 -18.64
CA LYS A 410 -2.74 30.19 -19.19
C LYS A 410 -1.37 30.67 -18.73
N THR A 411 -0.64 29.87 -17.95
CA THR A 411 0.71 30.24 -17.53
C THR A 411 1.61 30.46 -18.74
N THR A 412 2.47 31.48 -18.69
CA THR A 412 3.50 31.71 -19.73
C THR A 412 4.80 30.97 -19.40
N HIS A 413 4.92 30.43 -18.19
CA HIS A 413 6.06 29.64 -17.74
C HIS A 413 5.57 28.29 -17.17
N ASN A 414 5.23 27.39 -18.10
CA ASN A 414 4.77 26.04 -17.78
C ASN A 414 5.95 25.13 -17.40
N VAL A 415 6.51 25.35 -16.21
CA VAL A 415 7.66 24.58 -15.70
C VAL A 415 7.30 23.13 -15.38
N ILE A 416 6.00 22.83 -15.27
CA ILE A 416 5.40 21.50 -15.24
C ILE A 416 4.41 21.41 -16.40
N ASP A 417 4.63 20.46 -17.29
CA ASP A 417 3.84 20.32 -18.51
C ASP A 417 3.25 18.92 -18.66
N LEU A 418 2.28 18.78 -19.56
CA LEU A 418 1.67 17.52 -19.94
C LEU A 418 2.63 16.71 -20.80
N MET A 419 2.80 15.44 -20.48
CA MET A 419 3.57 14.51 -21.32
C MET A 419 2.99 14.43 -22.72
N GLU A 420 3.84 14.34 -23.74
CA GLU A 420 3.41 14.25 -25.16
C GLU A 420 2.40 13.10 -25.37
N GLU A 421 2.64 11.95 -24.75
CA GLU A 421 1.77 10.76 -24.83
C GLU A 421 0.38 10.98 -24.19
N GLN A 422 0.25 11.99 -23.33
CA GLN A 422 -1.00 12.29 -22.62
C GLN A 422 -1.91 13.30 -23.35
N LYS A 423 -1.42 13.94 -24.43
CA LYS A 423 -2.16 15.02 -25.13
C LYS A 423 -3.45 14.58 -25.82
N ASN A 424 -3.63 13.29 -26.13
CA ASN A 424 -4.77 12.76 -26.89
C ASN A 424 -5.63 11.76 -26.09
N ILE A 425 -5.52 11.77 -24.75
CA ILE A 425 -6.23 10.83 -23.88
C ILE A 425 -7.63 11.35 -23.54
N THR A 426 -8.66 10.52 -23.76
CA THR A 426 -10.06 10.80 -23.41
C THR A 426 -10.49 10.10 -22.13
N ASN A 427 -9.91 8.95 -21.80
CA ASN A 427 -10.21 8.19 -20.58
C ASN A 427 -9.28 8.59 -19.45
N MET A 428 -9.79 8.84 -18.24
CA MET A 428 -8.99 9.23 -17.08
C MET A 428 -8.37 8.07 -16.30
N GLY A 429 -9.05 6.93 -16.20
CA GLY A 429 -8.55 5.75 -15.48
C GLY A 429 -7.54 4.94 -16.29
N GLY A 430 -6.45 4.49 -15.65
CA GLY A 430 -5.46 3.58 -16.25
C GLY A 430 -4.64 4.15 -17.40
N THR A 431 -4.60 5.48 -17.57
CA THR A 431 -3.96 6.16 -18.71
C THR A 431 -2.79 7.07 -18.33
N MET A 432 -2.46 7.17 -17.06
CA MET A 432 -1.28 7.87 -16.58
C MET A 432 0.01 7.08 -16.93
N ARG A 433 1.16 7.71 -16.71
CA ARG A 433 2.43 6.99 -16.64
C ARG A 433 2.43 6.16 -15.37
N LEU A 434 2.26 4.85 -15.52
CA LEU A 434 2.02 3.89 -14.43
C LEU A 434 3.06 2.78 -14.44
N GLY A 435 3.53 2.40 -13.25
CA GLY A 435 4.46 1.29 -13.08
C GLY A 435 5.90 1.72 -12.93
N ALA A 436 6.79 0.74 -12.98
CA ALA A 436 8.22 0.93 -12.76
C ALA A 436 8.92 1.36 -14.05
N TYR A 437 9.78 2.39 -13.92
CA TYR A 437 10.62 2.90 -15.00
C TYR A 437 12.04 3.10 -14.49
N GLU A 438 13.00 2.94 -15.40
CA GLU A 438 14.40 3.20 -15.12
C GLU A 438 14.67 4.70 -14.97
N CYS A 439 15.54 5.02 -14.01
CA CYS A 439 16.06 6.37 -13.81
C CYS A 439 17.58 6.30 -13.65
N VAL A 440 18.31 7.04 -14.47
CA VAL A 440 19.76 7.17 -14.39
C VAL A 440 20.11 8.32 -13.43
N LEU A 441 20.95 8.04 -12.46
CA LEU A 441 21.36 9.00 -11.43
C LEU A 441 22.66 9.70 -11.82
N LYS A 442 22.68 11.01 -11.71
CA LYS A 442 23.83 11.86 -12.07
C LYS A 442 25.02 11.58 -11.18
N GLU A 443 26.20 11.47 -11.76
CA GLU A 443 27.45 11.29 -11.04
C GLU A 443 27.71 12.45 -10.07
N GLY A 444 28.09 12.12 -8.83
CA GLY A 444 28.35 13.09 -7.77
C GLY A 444 27.11 13.64 -7.06
N SER A 445 25.88 13.26 -7.47
CA SER A 445 24.67 13.68 -6.78
C SER A 445 24.52 12.99 -5.43
N LYS A 446 23.82 13.66 -4.50
CA LYS A 446 23.49 13.10 -3.19
C LYS A 446 22.61 11.84 -3.34
N VAL A 447 21.61 11.91 -4.23
CA VAL A 447 20.70 10.79 -4.47
C VAL A 447 21.42 9.54 -4.97
N ARG A 448 22.44 9.68 -5.85
CA ARG A 448 23.27 8.54 -6.27
C ARG A 448 24.06 7.93 -5.11
N ALA A 449 24.60 8.77 -4.25
CA ALA A 449 25.30 8.30 -3.04
C ALA A 449 24.35 7.57 -2.06
N ILE A 450 23.11 8.03 -1.93
CA ILE A 450 22.06 7.41 -1.10
C ILE A 450 21.66 6.03 -1.63
N TYR A 451 21.41 5.91 -2.93
CA TYR A 451 21.04 4.63 -3.55
C TYR A 451 22.22 3.66 -3.68
N GLY A 452 23.44 4.18 -3.85
CA GLY A 452 24.65 3.37 -4.05
C GLY A 452 24.71 2.67 -5.41
N THR A 453 23.98 3.16 -6.41
CA THR A 453 23.93 2.64 -7.77
C THR A 453 23.72 3.77 -8.79
N ASP A 454 24.05 3.51 -10.03
CA ASP A 454 23.91 4.47 -11.13
C ASP A 454 22.52 4.49 -11.76
N VAL A 455 21.82 3.35 -11.69
CA VAL A 455 20.50 3.16 -12.26
C VAL A 455 19.57 2.58 -11.21
N ILE A 456 18.38 3.11 -11.15
CA ILE A 456 17.29 2.65 -10.26
C ILE A 456 16.04 2.38 -11.09
N GLU A 457 15.12 1.62 -10.53
CA GLU A 457 13.80 1.36 -11.07
C GLU A 457 12.75 1.71 -10.02
N GLU A 458 11.90 2.71 -10.32
CA GLU A 458 10.90 3.23 -9.37
C GLU A 458 9.53 3.37 -10.02
N ARG A 459 8.46 3.33 -9.21
CA ARG A 459 7.06 3.33 -9.67
C ARG A 459 6.50 4.73 -9.81
N HIS A 460 5.82 4.96 -10.91
CA HIS A 460 5.19 6.23 -11.28
C HIS A 460 3.67 6.14 -11.24
N ARG A 461 3.04 7.31 -11.00
CA ARG A 461 1.59 7.51 -11.10
C ARG A 461 1.30 9.00 -11.35
N HIS A 462 1.51 9.47 -12.60
CA HIS A 462 1.31 10.88 -12.93
C HIS A 462 1.08 11.11 -14.43
N ARG A 463 0.60 12.33 -14.80
CA ARG A 463 0.41 12.80 -16.20
C ARG A 463 1.34 13.94 -16.54
N TYR A 464 1.67 14.77 -15.55
CA TYR A 464 2.44 15.98 -15.73
C TYR A 464 3.84 15.78 -15.21
N GLU A 465 4.80 16.44 -15.85
CA GLU A 465 6.22 16.27 -15.58
C GLU A 465 6.97 17.59 -15.66
N PHE A 466 8.21 17.60 -15.15
CA PHE A 466 9.14 18.71 -15.32
C PHE A 466 9.35 19.04 -16.81
N ASN A 467 9.20 20.32 -17.17
CA ASN A 467 9.43 20.78 -18.53
C ASN A 467 10.93 20.98 -18.78
N ASN A 468 11.52 20.12 -19.62
CA ASN A 468 12.94 20.12 -19.91
C ASN A 468 13.48 21.40 -20.54
N ASP A 469 12.63 22.25 -21.14
CA ASP A 469 13.04 23.55 -21.71
C ASP A 469 13.64 24.48 -20.65
N TYR A 470 13.27 24.31 -19.38
CA TYR A 470 13.77 25.10 -18.27
C TYR A 470 14.95 24.47 -17.51
N ARG A 471 15.36 23.23 -17.86
CA ARG A 471 16.34 22.45 -17.11
C ARG A 471 17.65 23.22 -16.85
N ASP A 472 18.23 23.80 -17.88
CA ASP A 472 19.50 24.53 -17.80
C ASP A 472 19.43 25.72 -16.84
N GLU A 473 18.28 26.39 -16.77
CA GLU A 473 18.08 27.54 -15.91
C GLU A 473 17.97 27.13 -14.45
N PHE A 474 17.25 26.04 -14.18
CA PHE A 474 17.15 25.47 -12.84
C PHE A 474 18.52 25.00 -12.32
N GLU A 475 19.29 24.27 -13.13
CA GLU A 475 20.62 23.79 -12.75
C GLU A 475 21.60 24.95 -12.49
N LYS A 476 21.60 25.99 -13.32
CA LYS A 476 22.41 27.20 -13.11
C LYS A 476 22.03 27.95 -11.83
N ALA A 477 20.76 27.96 -11.45
CA ALA A 477 20.27 28.60 -10.24
C ALA A 477 20.46 27.73 -8.97
N GLY A 478 20.82 26.45 -9.12
CA GLY A 478 21.20 25.57 -8.02
C GLY A 478 20.18 24.51 -7.63
N MET A 479 19.11 24.31 -8.41
CA MET A 479 18.28 23.12 -8.34
C MET A 479 18.73 22.15 -9.44
N MET A 480 19.34 21.06 -9.04
CA MET A 480 19.92 20.07 -9.95
C MET A 480 18.89 19.03 -10.36
N CYS A 481 18.93 18.61 -11.63
CA CYS A 481 18.14 17.51 -12.17
C CYS A 481 18.99 16.24 -12.13
N ASP A 482 18.95 15.54 -11.02
CA ASP A 482 19.91 14.49 -10.68
C ASP A 482 19.43 13.06 -10.94
N GLY A 483 18.20 12.90 -11.41
CA GLY A 483 17.65 11.65 -11.92
C GLY A 483 16.90 11.88 -13.22
N VAL A 484 17.18 11.06 -14.24
CA VAL A 484 16.59 11.21 -15.58
C VAL A 484 16.25 9.84 -16.15
N ASN A 485 15.06 9.73 -16.74
CA ASN A 485 14.69 8.53 -17.47
C ASN A 485 15.53 8.42 -18.78
N PRO A 486 16.20 7.29 -19.05
CA PRO A 486 17.12 7.17 -20.18
C PRO A 486 16.43 7.14 -21.56
N GLU A 487 15.15 6.74 -21.63
CA GLU A 487 14.42 6.61 -22.89
C GLU A 487 13.74 7.93 -23.30
N THR A 488 13.14 8.62 -22.32
CA THR A 488 12.33 9.83 -22.57
C THR A 488 13.06 11.12 -22.24
N ASN A 489 14.21 11.05 -21.57
CA ASN A 489 14.95 12.19 -21.02
C ASN A 489 14.15 13.04 -20.00
N LEU A 490 13.10 12.49 -19.40
CA LEU A 490 12.28 13.18 -18.42
C LEU A 490 12.99 13.26 -17.08
N VAL A 491 12.89 14.41 -16.42
CA VAL A 491 13.48 14.64 -15.10
C VAL A 491 12.63 13.95 -14.04
N GLU A 492 13.25 13.05 -13.29
CA GLU A 492 12.60 12.22 -12.28
C GLU A 492 12.97 12.60 -10.85
N ILE A 493 14.12 13.25 -10.68
CA ILE A 493 14.60 13.70 -9.37
C ILE A 493 15.16 15.11 -9.50
N VAL A 494 14.76 15.99 -8.58
CA VAL A 494 15.39 17.30 -8.36
C VAL A 494 15.98 17.36 -6.97
N GLU A 495 17.13 18.01 -6.82
CA GLU A 495 17.72 18.30 -5.51
C GLU A 495 18.36 19.69 -5.44
N ILE A 496 18.46 20.24 -4.24
CA ILE A 496 19.26 21.44 -3.96
C ILE A 496 20.43 21.02 -3.08
N PRO A 497 21.62 20.72 -3.65
CA PRO A 497 22.74 20.08 -2.94
C PRO A 497 23.29 20.90 -1.76
N LYS A 498 23.16 22.22 -1.81
CA LYS A 498 23.63 23.14 -0.74
C LYS A 498 22.80 23.08 0.54
N LEU A 499 21.57 22.53 0.48
CA LEU A 499 20.69 22.36 1.63
C LEU A 499 20.96 21.01 2.30
N LYS A 500 20.62 20.90 3.58
CA LYS A 500 20.78 19.66 4.36
C LYS A 500 20.14 18.47 3.67
N TRP A 501 18.88 18.61 3.29
CA TRP A 501 18.14 17.60 2.54
C TRP A 501 16.93 18.23 1.85
N TYR A 502 17.01 18.46 0.55
CA TYR A 502 15.92 19.02 -0.22
C TYR A 502 15.81 18.28 -1.54
N VAL A 503 15.02 17.22 -1.55
CA VAL A 503 14.90 16.27 -2.66
C VAL A 503 13.44 16.13 -3.07
N GLY A 504 13.19 16.19 -4.36
CA GLY A 504 11.89 15.89 -4.96
C GLY A 504 12.00 14.71 -5.92
N THR A 505 11.04 13.78 -5.87
CA THR A 505 10.93 12.65 -6.79
C THR A 505 9.60 12.67 -7.53
N GLN A 506 9.63 12.46 -8.86
CA GLN A 506 8.41 12.33 -9.66
C GLN A 506 7.73 10.98 -9.43
N PHE A 507 8.51 9.97 -9.17
CA PHE A 507 8.05 8.64 -8.78
C PHE A 507 7.67 8.57 -7.30
N HIS A 508 7.10 7.42 -6.91
CA HIS A 508 6.61 7.11 -5.56
C HIS A 508 7.53 6.12 -4.84
N PRO A 509 8.60 6.57 -4.16
CA PRO A 509 9.55 5.68 -3.48
C PRO A 509 8.92 4.89 -2.33
N GLU A 510 7.80 5.39 -1.78
CA GLU A 510 7.05 4.73 -0.72
C GLU A 510 6.53 3.35 -1.11
N TYR A 511 6.30 3.10 -2.40
CA TYR A 511 5.82 1.79 -2.87
C TYR A 511 6.91 0.71 -2.85
N SER A 512 8.19 1.09 -2.83
CA SER A 512 9.32 0.16 -2.81
C SER A 512 9.87 -0.10 -1.40
N SER A 513 9.30 0.53 -0.35
CA SER A 513 9.74 0.35 1.04
C SER A 513 9.11 -0.90 1.68
N THR A 514 9.94 -1.74 2.30
CA THR A 514 9.48 -2.93 3.02
C THR A 514 10.03 -2.97 4.45
N VAL A 515 9.46 -3.82 5.30
CA VAL A 515 9.88 -3.97 6.71
C VAL A 515 11.36 -4.34 6.84
N LEU A 516 11.84 -5.24 5.99
CA LEU A 516 13.22 -5.74 6.04
C LEU A 516 14.19 -4.97 5.12
N LYS A 517 13.65 -4.18 4.20
CA LYS A 517 14.42 -3.35 3.28
C LYS A 517 13.70 -2.00 3.10
N PRO A 518 13.81 -1.09 4.08
CA PRO A 518 13.26 0.25 3.93
C PRO A 518 13.92 0.99 2.77
N HIS A 519 13.15 1.86 2.15
CA HIS A 519 13.63 2.60 0.99
C HIS A 519 14.76 3.59 1.36
N PRO A 520 15.86 3.66 0.58
CA PRO A 520 17.06 4.43 0.94
C PRO A 520 16.80 5.93 1.10
N LEU A 521 15.93 6.54 0.28
CA LEU A 521 15.60 7.96 0.43
C LEU A 521 14.91 8.27 1.76
N PHE A 522 13.99 7.43 2.22
CA PHE A 522 13.36 7.60 3.53
C PHE A 522 14.35 7.37 4.67
N LEU A 523 15.24 6.39 4.52
CA LEU A 523 16.29 6.13 5.52
C LEU A 523 17.20 7.33 5.70
N ASP A 524 17.70 7.91 4.61
CA ASP A 524 18.63 9.04 4.64
C ASP A 524 17.93 10.34 5.04
N PHE A 525 16.67 10.55 4.63
CA PHE A 525 15.84 11.66 5.08
C PHE A 525 15.72 11.69 6.61
N ILE A 526 15.32 10.56 7.23
CA ILE A 526 15.23 10.47 8.69
C ILE A 526 16.59 10.56 9.35
N LYS A 527 17.63 9.96 8.78
CA LYS A 527 19.01 10.09 9.27
C LYS A 527 19.43 11.56 9.33
N THR A 528 19.22 12.32 8.27
CA THR A 528 19.53 13.75 8.22
C THR A 528 18.77 14.55 9.28
N ILE A 529 17.48 14.25 9.48
CA ILE A 529 16.71 14.87 10.56
C ILE A 529 17.34 14.60 11.92
N VAL A 530 17.72 13.36 12.19
CA VAL A 530 18.33 12.96 13.47
C VAL A 530 19.67 13.66 13.71
N GLU A 531 20.52 13.74 12.69
CA GLU A 531 21.85 14.37 12.77
C GLU A 531 21.76 15.89 12.98
N ASN A 532 20.69 16.53 12.51
CA ASN A 532 20.48 17.98 12.62
C ASN A 532 19.55 18.39 13.77
N THR A 533 19.02 17.44 14.52
CA THR A 533 18.23 17.74 15.72
C THR A 533 19.17 17.82 16.94
N PRO A 534 19.17 18.94 17.67
CA PRO A 534 19.93 19.02 18.91
C PRO A 534 19.56 17.84 19.83
N GLN A 535 20.56 17.11 20.31
CA GLN A 535 20.32 16.15 21.38
C GLN A 535 19.99 17.00 22.62
N ASP A 536 18.73 17.00 23.03
CA ASP A 536 18.41 17.48 24.37
C ASP A 536 19.22 16.63 25.35
N ASP A 537 20.24 17.24 25.92
CA ASP A 537 21.02 16.66 26.99
C ASP A 537 20.04 16.17 28.07
N LYS A 538 20.18 14.91 28.42
CA LYS A 538 19.43 14.19 29.43
C LYS A 538 19.05 15.09 30.62
N LYS A 539 17.78 15.35 30.80
CA LYS A 539 17.24 15.64 32.12
C LYS A 539 16.29 14.53 32.56
#